data_61caa7da10e30226c4c543470c8f8d43
#
_entry.id   61caa7da10e30226c4c543470c8f8d43
#
_cell.length_a   1.000
_cell.length_b   1.000
_cell.length_c   1.000
_cell.angle_alpha   90.00
_cell.angle_beta   90.00
_cell.angle_gamma   90.00
#
_symmetry.space_group_name_H-M   'P 1'
#
loop_
_entity.id
_entity.type
_entity.pdbx_description
1 polymer ?
#
loop_
_entity_poly.entity_id
_entity_poly.type
_entity_poly.pdbx_seq_one_letter_code
_entity_poly.pdbx_strand_id
1 'polypeptide(L)'
;MRPLKRIIHFRLPEKAVFWLVLAAVVLMLVPMLLVARYNVPCADDYHFGAPTHAAWQATHSLAAVVKAAGEKVAERYANWQGTYSAMFLMALQPAVFGNGFYALVPFLTLG
;
A
#
# COMPACT_ATOMS: atom_id res chain seq x y z
N MET A 1 9.08 -42.91 -42.46
CA MET A 1 8.21 -42.89 -41.27
C MET A 1 8.78 -41.93 -40.27
N ARG A 2 8.08 -40.83 -39.99
CA ARG A 2 8.51 -39.84 -39.00
C ARG A 2 8.04 -40.33 -37.60
N PRO A 3 8.91 -40.35 -36.58
CA PRO A 3 8.47 -40.69 -35.24
C PRO A 3 7.53 -39.62 -34.72
N LEU A 4 6.32 -40.04 -34.33
CA LEU A 4 5.36 -39.24 -33.64
C LEU A 4 6.02 -38.72 -32.36
N LYS A 5 6.21 -37.39 -32.26
CA LYS A 5 6.64 -36.72 -31.03
C LYS A 5 5.62 -37.05 -29.96
N ARG A 6 6.01 -37.87 -29.00
CA ARG A 6 5.25 -38.14 -27.78
C ARG A 6 5.14 -36.81 -27.02
N ILE A 7 4.00 -36.16 -27.14
CA ILE A 7 3.68 -35.02 -26.32
C ILE A 7 3.48 -35.55 -24.92
N ILE A 8 4.47 -35.41 -24.08
CA ILE A 8 4.36 -35.75 -22.65
C ILE A 8 3.42 -34.71 -22.03
N HIS A 9 2.16 -35.06 -21.85
CA HIS A 9 1.21 -34.28 -21.04
C HIS A 9 1.61 -34.42 -19.58
N PHE A 10 2.51 -33.57 -19.14
CA PHE A 10 2.85 -33.46 -17.74
C PHE A 10 1.71 -32.71 -17.02
N ARG A 11 0.79 -33.46 -16.43
CA ARG A 11 -0.27 -32.91 -15.59
C ARG A 11 0.24 -32.80 -14.16
N LEU A 12 0.57 -31.61 -13.74
CA LEU A 12 0.82 -31.34 -12.32
C LEU A 12 -0.51 -31.48 -11.54
N PRO A 13 -0.50 -32.13 -10.38
CA PRO A 13 -1.67 -32.15 -9.51
C PRO A 13 -2.02 -30.71 -9.08
N GLU A 14 -3.32 -30.39 -9.01
CA GLU A 14 -3.81 -29.05 -8.69
C GLU A 14 -3.18 -28.47 -7.42
N LYS A 15 -2.98 -29.31 -6.40
CA LYS A 15 -2.30 -28.92 -5.16
C LYS A 15 -0.85 -28.46 -5.38
N ALA A 16 -0.12 -29.15 -6.28
CA ALA A 16 1.25 -28.75 -6.60
C ALA A 16 1.29 -27.42 -7.37
N VAL A 17 0.35 -27.20 -8.29
CA VAL A 17 0.20 -25.92 -8.99
C VAL A 17 -0.09 -24.80 -8.00
N PHE A 18 -1.02 -25.01 -7.07
CA PHE A 18 -1.33 -24.03 -6.04
C PHE A 18 -0.10 -23.63 -5.22
N TRP A 19 0.66 -24.61 -4.72
CA TRP A 19 1.86 -24.34 -3.92
C TRP A 19 2.98 -23.67 -4.72
N LEU A 20 3.14 -24.02 -6.01
CA LEU A 20 4.12 -23.36 -6.88
C LEU A 20 3.75 -21.90 -7.14
N VAL A 21 2.47 -21.61 -7.41
CA VAL A 21 1.99 -20.25 -7.60
C VAL A 21 2.16 -19.44 -6.32
N LEU A 22 1.77 -20.01 -5.17
CA LEU A 22 1.94 -19.34 -3.89
C LEU A 22 3.41 -19.05 -3.59
N ALA A 23 4.30 -20.00 -3.82
CA ALA A 23 5.73 -19.80 -3.64
C ALA A 23 6.28 -18.71 -4.59
N ALA A 24 5.84 -18.68 -5.84
CA ALA A 24 6.23 -17.64 -6.79
C ALA A 24 5.77 -16.25 -6.34
N VAL A 25 4.53 -16.11 -5.87
CA VAL A 25 3.99 -14.86 -5.32
C VAL A 25 4.80 -14.41 -4.10
N VAL A 26 5.07 -15.31 -3.16
CA VAL A 26 5.89 -14.98 -1.98
C VAL A 26 7.29 -14.54 -2.38
N LEU A 27 7.94 -15.23 -3.33
CA LEU A 27 9.26 -14.85 -3.83
C LEU A 27 9.26 -13.49 -4.52
N MET A 28 8.19 -13.14 -5.25
CA MET A 28 8.05 -11.82 -5.86
C MET A 28 7.88 -10.70 -4.81
N LEU A 29 7.28 -11.00 -3.66
CA LEU A 29 7.12 -10.03 -2.58
C LEU A 29 8.43 -9.78 -1.80
N VAL A 30 9.38 -10.71 -1.80
CA VAL A 30 10.65 -10.56 -1.06
C VAL A 30 11.43 -9.30 -1.46
N PRO A 31 11.70 -9.01 -2.76
CA PRO A 31 12.39 -7.78 -3.14
C PRO A 31 11.62 -6.53 -2.72
N MET A 32 10.30 -6.58 -2.81
CA MET A 32 9.43 -5.48 -2.41
C MET A 32 9.52 -5.23 -0.89
N LEU A 33 9.54 -6.28 -0.07
CA LEU A 33 9.76 -6.19 1.37
C LEU A 33 11.13 -5.59 1.70
N LEU A 34 12.16 -6.01 0.97
CA LEU A 34 13.52 -5.51 1.18
C LEU A 34 13.65 -4.02 0.85
N VAL A 35 12.97 -3.56 -0.20
CA VAL A 35 12.97 -2.14 -0.61
C VAL A 35 12.04 -1.31 0.27
N ALA A 36 10.89 -1.87 0.69
CA ALA A 36 9.89 -1.15 1.47
C ALA A 36 10.45 -0.60 2.81
N ARG A 37 11.45 -1.25 3.40
CA ARG A 37 12.10 -0.76 4.62
C ARG A 37 12.86 0.56 4.44
N TYR A 38 13.20 0.91 3.20
CA TYR A 38 13.84 2.18 2.86
C TYR A 38 12.84 3.24 2.40
N ASN A 39 11.56 2.87 2.31
CA ASN A 39 10.50 3.78 1.94
C ASN A 39 10.32 4.82 3.06
N VAL A 40 10.45 6.07 2.71
CA VAL A 40 10.27 7.20 3.62
C VAL A 40 9.28 8.20 3.00
N PRO A 41 8.45 8.84 3.82
CA PRO A 41 7.57 9.89 3.33
C PRO A 41 8.42 11.05 2.78
N CYS A 42 7.96 11.68 1.71
CA CYS A 42 8.63 12.81 1.10
C CYS A 42 7.62 13.89 0.67
N ALA A 43 8.12 15.14 0.55
CA ALA A 43 7.36 16.27 0.01
C ALA A 43 5.86 16.29 0.35
N ASP A 44 5.02 15.85 -0.59
CA ASP A 44 3.56 15.89 -0.47
C ASP A 44 3.02 15.01 0.66
N ASP A 45 3.69 13.90 0.98
CA ASP A 45 3.29 13.03 2.10
C ASP A 45 3.29 13.79 3.42
N TYR A 46 4.33 14.58 3.66
CA TYR A 46 4.39 15.46 4.83
C TYR A 46 3.33 16.55 4.78
N HIS A 47 3.10 17.13 3.61
CA HIS A 47 2.13 18.20 3.46
C HIS A 47 0.69 17.73 3.76
N PHE A 48 0.30 16.56 3.25
CA PHE A 48 -1.03 16.01 3.49
C PHE A 48 -1.15 15.31 4.85
N GLY A 49 -0.09 14.68 5.34
CA GLY A 49 -0.06 13.97 6.59
C GLY A 49 0.20 14.83 7.84
N ALA A 50 0.69 16.07 7.70
CA ALA A 50 1.06 16.89 8.85
C ALA A 50 -0.09 17.16 9.83
N PRO A 51 -1.30 17.57 9.40
CA PRO A 51 -2.41 17.82 10.33
C PRO A 51 -2.86 16.56 11.06
N THR A 52 -2.93 15.45 10.37
CA THR A 52 -3.34 14.15 10.94
C THR A 52 -2.28 13.58 11.88
N HIS A 53 -1.00 13.76 11.53
CA HIS A 53 0.11 13.40 12.42
C HIS A 53 0.09 14.23 13.71
N ALA A 54 -0.10 15.55 13.61
CA ALA A 54 -0.24 16.42 14.77
C ALA A 54 -1.42 16.03 15.67
N ALA A 55 -2.57 15.70 15.07
CA ALA A 55 -3.74 15.20 15.80
C ALA A 55 -3.45 13.89 16.53
N TRP A 56 -2.73 12.97 15.89
CA TRP A 56 -2.29 11.71 16.49
C TRP A 56 -1.35 11.94 17.67
N GLN A 57 -0.32 12.77 17.49
CA GLN A 57 0.66 13.08 18.54
C GLN A 57 0.02 13.75 19.76
N ALA A 58 -0.99 14.60 19.53
CA ALA A 58 -1.66 15.32 20.60
C ALA A 58 -2.64 14.46 21.40
N THR A 59 -3.33 13.52 20.77
CA THR A 59 -4.49 12.84 21.36
C THR A 59 -4.41 11.33 21.40
N HIS A 60 -3.55 10.71 20.57
CA HIS A 60 -3.54 9.26 20.29
C HIS A 60 -4.94 8.69 19.96
N SER A 61 -5.82 9.51 19.40
CA SER A 61 -7.20 9.17 19.05
C SER A 61 -7.40 9.08 17.56
N LEU A 62 -7.89 7.93 17.08
CA LEU A 62 -8.25 7.74 15.67
C LEU A 62 -9.37 8.69 15.23
N ALA A 63 -10.31 9.01 16.13
CA ALA A 63 -11.39 9.95 15.81
C ALA A 63 -10.84 11.34 15.51
N ALA A 64 -9.83 11.82 16.25
CA ALA A 64 -9.17 13.08 16.00
C ALA A 64 -8.40 13.07 14.66
N VAL A 65 -7.74 11.98 14.35
CA VAL A 65 -7.03 11.79 13.07
C VAL A 65 -8.00 11.84 11.88
N VAL A 66 -9.12 11.11 11.96
CA VAL A 66 -10.15 11.09 10.91
C VAL A 66 -10.79 12.48 10.75
N LYS A 67 -11.05 13.18 11.85
CA LYS A 67 -11.55 14.56 11.80
C LYS A 67 -10.57 15.50 11.10
N ALA A 68 -9.29 15.46 11.46
CA ALA A 68 -8.25 16.26 10.82
C ALA A 68 -8.09 15.94 9.32
N ALA A 69 -8.23 14.65 8.93
CA ALA A 69 -8.24 14.25 7.53
C ALA A 69 -9.44 14.85 6.78
N GLY A 70 -10.63 14.82 7.37
CA GLY A 70 -11.84 15.43 6.79
C GLY A 70 -11.72 16.94 6.61
N GLU A 71 -11.16 17.63 7.57
CA GLU A 71 -10.88 19.07 7.49
C GLU A 71 -9.90 19.40 6.36
N LYS A 72 -8.85 18.59 6.22
CA LYS A 72 -7.88 18.75 5.12
C LYS A 72 -8.50 18.50 3.74
N VAL A 73 -9.36 17.51 3.63
CA VAL A 73 -10.12 17.25 2.39
C VAL A 73 -11.03 18.43 2.05
N ALA A 74 -11.77 18.95 3.02
CA ALA A 74 -12.67 20.09 2.81
C ALA A 74 -11.89 21.36 2.35
N GLU A 75 -10.76 21.62 2.98
CA GLU A 75 -9.86 22.72 2.57
C GLU A 75 -9.43 22.58 1.10
N ARG A 76 -9.00 21.37 0.70
CA ARG A 76 -8.51 21.12 -0.66
C ARG A 76 -9.62 21.12 -1.70
N TYR A 77 -10.78 20.59 -1.37
CA TYR A 77 -11.96 20.64 -2.23
C TYR A 77 -12.36 22.08 -2.56
N ALA A 78 -12.33 22.96 -1.57
CA ALA A 78 -12.71 24.36 -1.75
C ALA A 78 -11.67 25.17 -2.53
N ASN A 79 -10.37 24.85 -2.40
CA ASN A 79 -9.30 25.73 -2.84
C ASN A 79 -8.49 25.23 -4.04
N TRP A 80 -8.60 23.92 -4.39
CA TRP A 80 -7.73 23.36 -5.43
C TRP A 80 -8.47 22.45 -6.41
N GLN A 81 -8.88 21.24 -5.99
CA GLN A 81 -9.52 20.27 -6.89
C GLN A 81 -10.41 19.27 -6.14
N GLY A 82 -11.35 18.66 -6.89
CA GLY A 82 -12.36 17.77 -6.34
C GLY A 82 -11.92 16.32 -6.10
N THR A 83 -10.61 16.01 -6.04
CA THR A 83 -10.10 14.65 -5.80
C THR A 83 -10.15 14.27 -4.31
N TYR A 84 -11.31 14.41 -3.69
CA TYR A 84 -11.51 14.26 -2.26
C TYR A 84 -11.12 12.88 -1.71
N SER A 85 -11.40 11.79 -2.42
CA SER A 85 -11.08 10.44 -1.96
C SER A 85 -9.57 10.19 -1.91
N ALA A 86 -8.84 10.62 -2.94
CA ALA A 86 -7.38 10.52 -2.95
C ALA A 86 -6.75 11.35 -1.84
N MET A 87 -7.22 12.59 -1.64
CA MET A 87 -6.75 13.46 -0.57
C MET A 87 -7.01 12.87 0.82
N PHE A 88 -8.16 12.23 1.02
CA PHE A 88 -8.48 11.57 2.26
C PHE A 88 -7.51 10.40 2.55
N LEU A 89 -7.23 9.57 1.55
CA LEU A 89 -6.28 8.47 1.68
C LEU A 89 -4.85 8.98 1.94
N MET A 90 -4.43 10.06 1.26
CA MET A 90 -3.12 10.68 1.49
C MET A 90 -3.01 11.28 2.89
N ALA A 91 -4.08 11.83 3.44
CA ALA A 91 -4.11 12.35 4.80
C ALA A 91 -4.09 11.25 5.88
N LEU A 92 -4.57 10.05 5.55
CA LEU A 92 -4.60 8.88 6.45
C LEU A 92 -3.48 7.87 6.19
N GLN A 93 -2.44 8.26 5.44
CA GLN A 93 -1.34 7.37 5.15
C GLN A 93 -0.66 6.82 6.42
N PRO A 94 -0.05 5.62 6.36
CA PRO A 94 0.54 4.98 7.54
C PRO A 94 1.60 5.81 8.26
N ALA A 95 2.32 6.70 7.57
CA ALA A 95 3.32 7.58 8.17
C ALA A 95 2.75 8.55 9.22
N VAL A 96 1.43 8.79 9.23
CA VAL A 96 0.75 9.59 10.26
C VAL A 96 1.00 9.04 11.66
N PHE A 97 1.08 7.71 11.79
CA PHE A 97 1.33 7.02 13.06
C PHE A 97 2.83 6.86 13.38
N GLY A 98 3.69 7.09 12.42
CA GLY A 98 5.15 7.01 12.55
C GLY A 98 5.83 6.69 11.22
N ASN A 99 7.02 7.24 10.98
CA ASN A 99 7.72 7.10 9.70
C ASN A 99 7.99 5.63 9.31
N GLY A 100 8.21 4.74 10.29
CA GLY A 100 8.42 3.31 10.04
C GLY A 100 7.23 2.60 9.40
N PHE A 101 6.02 3.10 9.62
CA PHE A 101 4.80 2.53 9.03
C PHE A 101 4.66 2.86 7.54
N TYR A 102 5.43 3.80 7.01
CA TYR A 102 5.40 4.14 5.59
C TYR A 102 5.83 2.97 4.69
N ALA A 103 6.62 2.04 5.22
CA ALA A 103 6.96 0.80 4.54
C ALA A 103 5.74 -0.07 4.16
N LEU A 104 4.58 0.17 4.78
CA LEU A 104 3.33 -0.54 4.46
C LEU A 104 2.63 -0.01 3.20
N VAL A 105 2.93 1.23 2.76
CA VAL A 105 2.26 1.87 1.63
C VAL A 105 2.27 1.02 0.36
N PRO A 106 3.40 0.44 -0.09
CA PRO A 106 3.42 -0.39 -1.29
C PRO A 106 2.49 -1.59 -1.22
N PHE A 107 2.32 -2.17 -0.03
CA PHE A 107 1.45 -3.34 0.17
C PHE A 107 -0.04 -2.95 0.17
N LEU A 108 -0.37 -1.79 0.72
CA LEU A 108 -1.74 -1.27 0.75
C LEU A 108 -2.21 -0.81 -0.63
N THR A 109 -1.29 -0.37 -1.50
CA THR A 109 -1.63 0.09 -2.86
C THR A 109 -1.69 -1.03 -3.88
N LEU A 110 -1.08 -2.19 -3.62
CA LEU A 110 -1.11 -3.37 -4.49
C LEU A 110 -2.24 -4.36 -4.15
N GLY A 111 -2.82 -4.24 -2.98
CA GLY A 111 -3.97 -5.05 -2.55
C GLY A 111 -5.26 -4.44 -3.02
#